data_b0ce193e11b51a728b58cade2f45d4ee
#
_entry.id   b0ce193e11b51a728b58cade2f45d4ee
#
_cell.length_a   1.000
_cell.length_b   1.000
_cell.length_c   1.000
_cell.angle_alpha   90.00
_cell.angle_beta   90.00
_cell.angle_gamma   90.00
#
_symmetry.space_group_name_H-M   'P 1'
#
loop_
_entity.id
_entity.type
_entity.pdbx_description
1 polymer ?
#
loop_
_entity_poly.entity_id
_entity_poly.type
_entity_poly.pdbx_seq_one_letter_code
_entity_poly.pdbx_strand_id
1 'polypeptide(L)'
;MNTNSIYTISKYLLLFLLILTGASCNDNDDAEDTSIPVLISQNINDGDVVGPSGYVELTFSKAMRQAPDTEIYFNGGVVRVSINYEKVRYTFSGMENKECTFEVPAGALTDMQGRAYDEDFFLSFTAKSEISGGGKVFDAIVDSK
;
A
#
# COMPACT_ATOMS: atom_id res chain seq x y z
N MET A 1 66.33 -16.03 30.31
CA MET A 1 64.93 -15.81 29.93
C MET A 1 64.27 -17.17 29.74
N ASN A 2 63.21 -17.38 30.51
CA ASN A 2 62.62 -18.73 30.60
C ASN A 2 61.68 -18.95 29.43
N THR A 3 62.10 -19.84 28.52
CA THR A 3 61.36 -20.16 27.28
C THR A 3 59.93 -20.66 27.54
N ASN A 4 59.67 -21.23 28.71
CA ASN A 4 58.34 -21.71 29.11
C ASN A 4 57.29 -20.59 29.31
N SER A 5 57.72 -19.36 29.60
CA SER A 5 56.81 -18.23 29.79
C SER A 5 56.22 -17.71 28.47
N ILE A 6 56.98 -17.82 27.37
CA ILE A 6 56.56 -17.34 26.04
C ILE A 6 55.47 -18.26 25.45
N TYR A 7 55.63 -19.60 25.64
CA TYR A 7 54.65 -20.56 25.17
C TYR A 7 53.28 -20.46 25.88
N THR A 8 53.32 -20.11 27.19
CA THR A 8 52.09 -19.93 27.96
C THR A 8 51.29 -18.70 27.52
N ILE A 9 51.97 -17.58 27.26
CA ILE A 9 51.34 -16.35 26.79
C ILE A 9 50.75 -16.54 25.39
N SER A 10 51.48 -17.22 24.50
CA SER A 10 51.04 -17.54 23.16
C SER A 10 49.78 -18.40 23.16
N LYS A 11 49.70 -19.38 24.06
CA LYS A 11 48.54 -20.28 24.17
C LYS A 11 47.27 -19.57 24.63
N TYR A 12 47.42 -18.66 25.59
CA TYR A 12 46.24 -17.83 26.03
C TYR A 12 45.86 -16.75 25.04
N LEU A 13 46.83 -16.20 24.29
CA LEU A 13 46.55 -15.25 23.22
C LEU A 13 45.79 -15.92 22.08
N LEU A 14 46.13 -17.14 21.71
CA LEU A 14 45.45 -17.94 20.69
C LEU A 14 44.05 -18.32 21.14
N LEU A 15 43.87 -18.66 22.41
CA LEU A 15 42.57 -19.01 22.98
C LEU A 15 41.64 -17.77 23.05
N PHE A 16 42.21 -16.59 23.35
CA PHE A 16 41.46 -15.34 23.41
C PHE A 16 41.03 -14.88 22.00
N LEU A 17 41.85 -15.13 20.97
CA LEU A 17 41.52 -14.82 19.60
C LEU A 17 40.38 -15.70 19.05
N LEU A 18 40.25 -16.94 19.53
CA LEU A 18 39.18 -17.84 19.13
C LEU A 18 37.79 -17.47 19.71
N ILE A 19 37.75 -16.72 20.81
CA ILE A 19 36.51 -16.31 21.47
C ILE A 19 35.90 -15.08 20.77
N LEU A 20 36.70 -14.28 20.04
CA LEU A 20 36.25 -13.09 19.33
C LEU A 20 35.59 -13.36 17.98
N THR A 21 35.64 -14.58 17.47
CA THR A 21 34.97 -14.97 16.20
C THR A 21 33.55 -15.51 16.40
N GLY A 22 33.05 -15.55 17.64
CA GLY A 22 31.71 -16.02 17.98
C GLY A 22 30.67 -14.90 18.10
N ALA A 23 30.90 -13.69 17.59
CA ALA A 23 29.84 -12.76 17.30
C ALA A 23 29.12 -13.26 16.03
N SER A 24 28.31 -14.30 16.20
CA SER A 24 27.23 -14.60 15.28
C SER A 24 26.43 -13.31 15.15
N CYS A 25 26.57 -12.61 14.04
CA CYS A 25 25.52 -11.76 13.53
C CYS A 25 24.30 -12.67 13.52
N ASN A 26 23.35 -12.37 14.38
CA ASN A 26 22.01 -12.85 14.23
C ASN A 26 21.50 -12.09 12.99
N ASP A 27 21.79 -12.63 11.81
CA ASP A 27 21.05 -12.31 10.62
C ASP A 27 19.62 -12.75 10.96
N ASN A 28 18.85 -11.79 11.53
CA ASN A 28 17.45 -11.82 11.26
C ASN A 28 17.40 -11.68 9.74
N ASP A 29 17.37 -12.81 9.06
CA ASP A 29 16.79 -12.89 7.73
C ASP A 29 15.34 -12.42 7.90
N ASP A 30 15.14 -11.10 7.89
CA ASP A 30 13.87 -10.51 7.51
C ASP A 30 13.67 -11.02 6.08
N ALA A 31 13.00 -12.17 5.97
CA ALA A 31 12.68 -12.76 4.69
C ALA A 31 12.00 -11.65 3.89
N GLU A 32 12.67 -11.18 2.85
CA GLU A 32 12.15 -10.09 2.02
C GLU A 32 10.73 -10.47 1.60
N ASP A 33 9.76 -9.68 2.03
CA ASP A 33 8.36 -9.93 1.66
C ASP A 33 8.21 -9.80 0.15
N THR A 34 8.25 -10.94 -0.54
CA THR A 34 8.15 -11.03 -2.01
C THR A 34 6.72 -11.08 -2.51
N SER A 35 5.71 -11.05 -1.64
CA SER A 35 4.31 -11.09 -2.05
C SER A 35 3.92 -9.85 -2.86
N ILE A 36 3.00 -10.01 -3.82
CA ILE A 36 2.39 -8.91 -4.55
C ILE A 36 1.36 -8.18 -3.66
N PRO A 37 1.05 -6.90 -3.90
CA PRO A 37 -0.02 -6.21 -3.21
C PRO A 37 -1.38 -6.81 -3.56
N VAL A 38 -2.28 -6.89 -2.57
CA VAL A 38 -3.64 -7.42 -2.70
C VAL A 38 -4.63 -6.37 -2.24
N LEU A 39 -5.76 -6.21 -2.93
CA LEU A 39 -6.87 -5.38 -2.50
C LEU A 39 -7.57 -6.04 -1.29
N ILE A 40 -7.60 -5.34 -0.16
CA ILE A 40 -8.20 -5.81 1.09
C ILE A 40 -9.66 -5.37 1.22
N SER A 41 -9.95 -4.12 0.87
CA SER A 41 -11.29 -3.57 0.97
C SER A 41 -11.50 -2.34 0.10
N GLN A 42 -12.75 -2.02 -0.13
CA GLN A 42 -13.23 -0.81 -0.78
C GLN A 42 -14.40 -0.22 0.01
N ASN A 43 -14.59 1.08 -0.05
CA ASN A 43 -15.66 1.76 0.69
C ASN A 43 -16.99 1.83 -0.08
N ILE A 44 -16.97 1.74 -1.40
CA ILE A 44 -18.13 1.67 -2.29
C ILE A 44 -18.11 0.31 -2.98
N ASN A 45 -19.25 -0.38 -3.04
CA ASN A 45 -19.37 -1.63 -3.78
C ASN A 45 -20.07 -1.42 -5.11
N ASP A 46 -19.93 -2.40 -5.99
CA ASP A 46 -20.62 -2.40 -7.26
C ASP A 46 -22.15 -2.33 -7.08
N GLY A 47 -22.79 -1.40 -7.79
CA GLY A 47 -24.21 -1.12 -7.70
C GLY A 47 -24.65 -0.25 -6.51
N ASP A 48 -23.74 0.19 -5.63
CA ASP A 48 -24.09 1.08 -4.51
C ASP A 48 -24.71 2.39 -5.02
N VAL A 49 -25.57 3.00 -4.18
CA VAL A 49 -26.10 4.35 -4.37
C VAL A 49 -25.45 5.26 -3.34
N VAL A 50 -24.82 6.33 -3.82
CA VAL A 50 -24.07 7.28 -2.97
C VAL A 50 -24.52 8.72 -3.22
N GLY A 51 -24.07 9.65 -2.40
CA GLY A 51 -24.30 11.09 -2.60
C GLY A 51 -23.63 11.63 -3.87
N PRO A 52 -24.00 12.87 -4.32
CA PRO A 52 -23.47 13.46 -5.54
C PRO A 52 -22.01 13.86 -5.43
N SER A 53 -21.45 13.82 -4.24
CA SER A 53 -20.05 14.06 -3.93
C SER A 53 -19.57 13.06 -2.90
N GLY A 54 -18.30 12.64 -3.00
CA GLY A 54 -17.72 11.66 -2.11
C GLY A 54 -16.35 11.22 -2.59
N TYR A 55 -15.98 10.02 -2.20
CA TYR A 55 -14.72 9.42 -2.65
C TYR A 55 -14.83 7.91 -2.81
N VAL A 56 -14.08 7.38 -3.75
CA VAL A 56 -13.73 5.96 -3.83
C VAL A 56 -12.44 5.76 -3.07
N GLU A 57 -12.39 4.81 -2.14
CA GLU A 57 -11.18 4.43 -1.40
C GLU A 57 -10.96 2.93 -1.53
N LEU A 58 -9.77 2.58 -1.98
CA LEU A 58 -9.27 1.21 -2.03
C LEU A 58 -8.20 1.06 -0.96
N THR A 59 -8.26 -0.02 -0.17
CA THR A 59 -7.23 -0.35 0.84
C THR A 59 -6.52 -1.62 0.42
N PHE A 60 -5.20 -1.55 0.34
CA PHE A 60 -4.33 -2.64 -0.07
C PHE A 60 -3.59 -3.27 1.11
N SER A 61 -3.00 -4.43 0.89
CA SER A 61 -2.17 -5.14 1.88
C SER A 61 -0.81 -4.48 2.12
N LYS A 62 -0.42 -3.52 1.28
CA LYS A 62 0.89 -2.85 1.30
C LYS A 62 0.74 -1.36 0.99
N ALA A 63 1.76 -0.59 1.36
CA ALA A 63 1.88 0.79 0.93
C ALA A 63 2.05 0.87 -0.59
N MET A 64 1.21 1.70 -1.23
CA MET A 64 1.07 1.79 -2.67
C MET A 64 1.64 3.07 -3.24
N ARG A 65 1.90 3.07 -4.53
CA ARG A 65 2.17 4.24 -5.37
C ARG A 65 1.60 4.01 -6.76
N GLN A 66 1.32 5.07 -7.49
CA GLN A 66 0.98 4.96 -8.90
C GLN A 66 2.25 4.62 -9.71
N ALA A 67 2.15 3.64 -10.58
CA ALA A 67 3.25 3.28 -11.48
C ALA A 67 3.49 4.43 -12.49
N PRO A 68 4.73 4.67 -12.92
CA PRO A 68 5.01 5.64 -13.97
C PRO A 68 4.24 5.31 -15.26
N ASP A 69 3.80 6.35 -15.97
CA ASP A 69 3.15 6.24 -17.28
C ASP A 69 1.86 5.38 -17.31
N THR A 70 1.21 5.26 -16.16
CA THR A 70 -0.07 4.55 -16.01
C THR A 70 -1.19 5.51 -15.67
N GLU A 71 -2.39 5.17 -16.09
CA GLU A 71 -3.58 6.00 -15.93
C GLU A 71 -4.65 5.26 -15.14
N ILE A 72 -5.40 6.02 -14.33
CA ILE A 72 -6.57 5.57 -13.60
C ILE A 72 -7.74 6.39 -14.12
N TYR A 73 -8.94 5.78 -14.23
CA TYR A 73 -10.05 6.40 -14.91
C TYR A 73 -11.26 6.57 -14.00
N PHE A 74 -11.97 7.67 -14.21
CA PHE A 74 -13.30 7.91 -13.67
C PHE A 74 -14.23 8.39 -14.78
N ASN A 75 -15.32 7.67 -15.02
CA ASN A 75 -16.24 7.92 -16.12
C ASN A 75 -15.53 8.00 -17.49
N GLY A 76 -14.53 7.15 -17.71
CA GLY A 76 -13.72 7.12 -18.93
C GLY A 76 -12.72 8.26 -19.09
N GLY A 77 -12.65 9.20 -18.13
CA GLY A 77 -11.64 10.26 -18.09
C GLY A 77 -10.48 9.90 -17.16
N VAL A 78 -9.25 10.26 -17.56
CA VAL A 78 -8.05 10.08 -16.73
C VAL A 78 -8.14 10.95 -15.49
N VAL A 79 -7.90 10.36 -14.32
CA VAL A 79 -7.95 11.04 -13.03
C VAL A 79 -6.68 10.85 -12.21
N ARG A 80 -6.48 11.78 -11.27
CA ARG A 80 -5.42 11.66 -10.28
C ARG A 80 -5.99 11.15 -8.97
N VAL A 81 -5.32 10.18 -8.40
CA VAL A 81 -5.64 9.63 -7.08
C VAL A 81 -4.71 10.21 -6.00
N SER A 82 -5.22 10.30 -4.79
CA SER A 82 -4.41 10.56 -3.60
C SER A 82 -4.02 9.23 -2.98
N ILE A 83 -2.74 9.04 -2.70
CA ILE A 83 -2.23 7.81 -2.09
C ILE A 83 -1.64 8.16 -0.72
N ASN A 84 -2.11 7.44 0.29
CA ASN A 84 -1.61 7.54 1.65
C ASN A 84 -1.36 6.13 2.21
N TYR A 85 -0.13 5.68 2.15
CA TYR A 85 0.29 4.31 2.51
C TYR A 85 -0.53 3.26 1.74
N GLU A 86 -1.29 2.44 2.42
CA GLU A 86 -2.11 1.36 1.84
C GLU A 86 -3.40 1.86 1.17
N LYS A 87 -3.73 3.16 1.29
CA LYS A 87 -5.00 3.72 0.83
C LYS A 87 -4.81 4.52 -0.45
N VAL A 88 -5.60 4.17 -1.47
CA VAL A 88 -5.71 4.88 -2.74
C VAL A 88 -7.10 5.49 -2.81
N ARG A 89 -7.18 6.82 -2.93
CA ARG A 89 -8.44 7.56 -2.89
C ARG A 89 -8.62 8.46 -4.10
N TYR A 90 -9.81 8.42 -4.69
CA TYR A 90 -10.30 9.37 -5.67
C TYR A 90 -11.52 10.11 -5.13
N THR A 91 -11.49 11.44 -5.13
CA THR A 91 -12.61 12.29 -4.70
C THR A 91 -13.37 12.79 -5.92
N PHE A 92 -14.68 12.64 -5.89
CA PHE A 92 -15.58 13.10 -6.95
C PHE A 92 -16.62 14.10 -6.40
N SER A 93 -17.14 14.96 -7.28
CA SER A 93 -18.18 15.93 -6.93
C SER A 93 -19.04 16.28 -8.13
N GLY A 94 -20.25 16.79 -7.89
CA GLY A 94 -21.18 17.23 -8.94
C GLY A 94 -21.72 16.07 -9.79
N MET A 95 -21.80 14.86 -9.26
CA MET A 95 -22.27 13.66 -9.97
C MET A 95 -23.77 13.42 -9.75
N GLU A 96 -24.60 14.46 -9.82
CA GLU A 96 -26.03 14.34 -9.56
C GLU A 96 -26.72 13.42 -10.55
N ASN A 97 -27.42 12.40 -10.02
CA ASN A 97 -28.22 11.42 -10.78
C ASN A 97 -27.47 10.77 -11.96
N LYS A 98 -26.20 10.40 -11.73
CA LYS A 98 -25.33 9.77 -12.74
C LYS A 98 -24.89 8.38 -12.32
N GLU A 99 -24.77 7.52 -13.30
CA GLU A 99 -23.93 6.33 -13.17
C GLU A 99 -22.46 6.73 -13.21
N CYS A 100 -21.69 6.21 -12.31
CA CYS A 100 -20.26 6.47 -12.17
C CYS A 100 -19.48 5.18 -12.31
N THR A 101 -18.35 5.24 -13.01
CA THR A 101 -17.40 4.14 -13.12
C THR A 101 -16.03 4.59 -12.63
N PHE A 102 -15.35 3.73 -11.91
CA PHE A 102 -13.97 3.93 -11.50
C PHE A 102 -13.15 2.71 -11.88
N GLU A 103 -12.04 2.93 -12.57
CA GLU A 103 -11.24 1.87 -13.17
C GLU A 103 -9.76 2.06 -12.81
N VAL A 104 -9.13 1.00 -12.30
CA VAL A 104 -7.70 0.89 -12.06
C VAL A 104 -7.18 -0.28 -12.87
N PRO A 105 -6.51 -0.04 -14.01
CA PRO A 105 -5.94 -1.11 -14.80
C PRO A 105 -4.88 -1.91 -14.04
N ALA A 106 -4.75 -3.18 -14.37
CA ALA A 106 -3.67 -4.03 -13.86
C ALA A 106 -2.31 -3.35 -14.09
N GLY A 107 -1.48 -3.36 -13.05
CA GLY A 107 -0.17 -2.69 -13.10
C GLY A 107 -0.18 -1.17 -12.90
N ALA A 108 -1.34 -0.51 -12.84
CA ALA A 108 -1.42 0.94 -12.60
C ALA A 108 -0.98 1.34 -11.19
N LEU A 109 -1.05 0.42 -10.24
CA LEU A 109 -0.58 0.59 -8.87
C LEU A 109 0.53 -0.40 -8.56
N THR A 110 1.56 0.05 -7.86
CA THR A 110 2.66 -0.79 -7.39
C THR A 110 2.90 -0.56 -5.91
N ASP A 111 3.49 -1.55 -5.24
CA ASP A 111 4.02 -1.33 -3.89
C ASP A 111 5.32 -0.50 -3.92
N MET A 112 5.88 -0.24 -2.74
CA MET A 112 7.10 0.56 -2.61
C MET A 112 8.35 -0.14 -3.19
N GLN A 113 8.29 -1.46 -3.40
CA GLN A 113 9.32 -2.26 -4.05
C GLN A 113 9.12 -2.37 -5.57
N GLY A 114 8.04 -1.80 -6.12
CA GLY A 114 7.73 -1.82 -7.55
C GLY A 114 6.98 -3.06 -8.03
N ARG A 115 6.45 -3.89 -7.10
CA ARG A 115 5.61 -5.03 -7.47
C ARG A 115 4.21 -4.54 -7.76
N ALA A 116 3.68 -4.95 -8.90
CA ALA A 116 2.38 -4.49 -9.38
C ALA A 116 1.22 -5.18 -8.67
N TYR A 117 0.14 -4.44 -8.46
CA TYR A 117 -1.19 -5.01 -8.35
C TYR A 117 -1.60 -5.48 -9.75
N ASP A 118 -1.78 -6.77 -9.93
CA ASP A 118 -1.85 -7.45 -11.24
C ASP A 118 -3.26 -7.74 -11.72
N GLU A 119 -4.28 -7.21 -11.03
CA GLU A 119 -5.69 -7.34 -11.42
C GLU A 119 -6.25 -6.02 -11.92
N ASP A 120 -7.16 -6.09 -12.91
CA ASP A 120 -8.01 -4.96 -13.28
C ASP A 120 -9.07 -4.75 -12.19
N PHE A 121 -9.17 -3.54 -11.67
CA PHE A 121 -10.24 -3.16 -10.77
C PHE A 121 -11.26 -2.30 -11.50
N PHE A 122 -12.52 -2.72 -11.48
CA PHE A 122 -13.65 -1.98 -12.02
C PHE A 122 -14.75 -1.85 -10.95
N LEU A 123 -15.29 -0.65 -10.83
CA LEU A 123 -16.38 -0.34 -9.92
C LEU A 123 -17.42 0.52 -10.65
N SER A 124 -18.71 0.11 -10.57
CA SER A 124 -19.85 0.88 -11.05
C SER A 124 -20.80 1.20 -9.90
N PHE A 125 -21.24 2.46 -9.79
CA PHE A 125 -22.15 2.91 -8.74
C PHE A 125 -23.01 4.07 -9.25
N THR A 126 -24.12 4.37 -8.54
CA THR A 126 -24.99 5.50 -8.87
C THR A 126 -24.85 6.64 -7.87
N ALA A 127 -24.55 7.85 -8.34
CA ALA A 127 -24.58 9.05 -7.52
C ALA A 127 -25.94 9.75 -7.63
N LYS A 128 -26.61 10.02 -6.49
CA LYS A 128 -27.94 10.68 -6.43
C LYS A 128 -27.92 11.87 -5.49
N SER A 129 -28.63 12.95 -5.89
CA SER A 129 -28.79 14.14 -5.04
C SER A 129 -29.68 13.91 -3.81
N GLU A 130 -30.63 12.97 -3.89
CA GLU A 130 -31.48 12.54 -2.77
C GLU A 130 -31.34 11.04 -2.57
N ILE A 131 -30.86 10.64 -1.39
CA ILE A 131 -30.76 9.23 -1.02
C ILE A 131 -32.01 8.90 -0.19
N SER A 132 -33.06 8.41 -0.85
CA SER A 132 -34.25 7.87 -0.18
C SER A 132 -33.95 6.45 0.31
N GLY A 133 -33.74 6.29 1.62
CA GLY A 133 -33.74 4.98 2.29
C GLY A 133 -32.49 4.14 2.08
N GLY A 134 -31.47 4.35 2.90
CA GLY A 134 -30.38 3.37 3.11
C GLY A 134 -29.13 3.55 2.24
N GLY A 135 -29.02 4.62 1.44
CA GLY A 135 -27.76 4.91 0.73
C GLY A 135 -26.63 5.34 1.68
N LYS A 136 -25.39 5.01 1.33
CA LYS A 136 -24.22 5.44 2.09
C LYS A 136 -24.02 6.95 1.94
N VAL A 137 -24.13 7.68 3.05
CA VAL A 137 -23.75 9.09 3.11
C VAL A 137 -22.31 9.16 3.59
N PHE A 138 -21.40 9.60 2.74
CA PHE A 138 -20.05 9.93 3.18
C PHE A 138 -20.05 11.38 3.64
N ASP A 139 -19.82 11.60 4.93
CA ASP A 139 -19.61 12.96 5.44
C ASP A 139 -18.43 13.57 4.69
N ALA A 140 -18.71 14.67 3.97
CA ALA A 140 -17.66 15.48 3.42
C ALA A 140 -16.82 15.97 4.60
N ILE A 141 -15.58 15.49 4.72
CA ILE A 141 -14.61 16.07 5.63
C ILE A 141 -14.35 17.48 5.08
N VAL A 142 -15.06 18.45 5.64
CA VAL A 142 -14.74 19.85 5.47
C VAL A 142 -13.45 20.07 6.24
N ASP A 143 -12.34 19.93 5.54
CA ASP A 143 -11.04 20.34 6.07
C ASP A 143 -11.02 21.87 6.10
N SER A 144 -11.45 22.41 7.24
CA SER A 144 -11.39 23.83 7.51
C SER A 144 -10.02 24.17 8.09
N LYS A 145 -9.12 24.61 7.22
CA LYS A 145 -7.82 25.29 7.38
C LYS A 145 -6.60 24.44 7.21
#